data_842257f3674406f9246c64e717c23b4e
#
_entry.id   842257f3674406f9246c64e717c23b4e
#
_cell.length_a   1.000
_cell.length_b   1.000
_cell.length_c   1.000
_cell.angle_alpha   90.00
_cell.angle_beta   90.00
_cell.angle_gamma   90.00
#
_symmetry.space_group_name_H-M   'P 1'
#
loop_
_entity.id
_entity.type
_entity.pdbx_description
1 polymer ?
#
loop_
_entity_poly.entity_id
_entity_poly.type
_entity_poly.pdbx_seq_one_letter_code
_entity_poly.pdbx_strand_id
1 'polypeptide(L)'
;LGGAEIQEYLFEIQAKAAERVGDIRSRMKGLTYGIYPNLSFLWSNTSFKVSHPRGPNKVEYWSWAVVPADAPNAIKKILRTNYSSFFGPGGILEQEDSEAWMQQYLGSNIDFADDKPYFYGLGLGEEKPHADFPGMLSVTANEYYARAFFSRWRSALETVNDSCDLIASSKQVSVDDL
;
A
#
# COMPACT_ATOMS: atom_id res chain seq x y z
N LEU A 1 15.13 -1.59 17.11
CA LEU A 1 16.43 -0.98 16.84
C LEU A 1 16.66 0.38 17.52
N GLY A 2 15.78 0.92 18.28
CA GLY A 2 15.98 2.05 19.17
C GLY A 2 16.01 1.54 20.61
N GLY A 3 16.91 2.02 21.44
CA GLY A 3 17.03 1.66 22.84
C GLY A 3 15.75 1.95 23.66
N ALA A 4 15.85 1.87 24.98
CA ALA A 4 14.73 2.09 25.90
C ALA A 4 13.96 3.40 25.64
N GLU A 5 14.66 4.46 25.25
CA GLU A 5 14.11 5.79 24.95
C GLU A 5 13.05 5.76 23.83
N ILE A 6 13.29 5.00 22.74
CA ILE A 6 12.32 4.91 21.66
C ILE A 6 11.12 4.05 22.04
N GLN A 7 11.33 3.02 22.85
CA GLN A 7 10.24 2.18 23.35
C GLN A 7 9.30 2.97 24.26
N GLU A 8 9.85 3.74 25.19
CA GLU A 8 9.08 4.62 26.07
C GLU A 8 8.24 5.62 25.26
N TYR A 9 8.86 6.28 24.29
CA TYR A 9 8.17 7.20 23.39
C TYR A 9 7.03 6.52 22.59
N LEU A 10 7.26 5.31 22.09
CA LEU A 10 6.22 4.55 21.36
C LEU A 10 5.06 4.14 22.27
N PHE A 11 5.31 3.79 23.53
CA PHE A 11 4.25 3.52 24.50
C PHE A 11 3.42 4.78 24.80
N GLU A 12 4.08 5.92 24.97
CA GLU A 12 3.41 7.21 25.18
C GLU A 12 2.51 7.60 23.99
N ILE A 13 3.02 7.48 22.77
CA ILE A 13 2.22 7.73 21.57
C ILE A 13 1.03 6.79 21.47
N GLN A 14 1.22 5.50 21.82
CA GLN A 14 0.13 4.54 21.76
C GLN A 14 -0.98 4.88 22.75
N ALA A 15 -0.63 5.31 23.96
CA ALA A 15 -1.61 5.75 24.95
C ALA A 15 -2.41 6.97 24.43
N LYS A 16 -1.71 7.99 23.90
CA LYS A 16 -2.34 9.18 23.29
C LYS A 16 -3.22 8.81 22.08
N ALA A 17 -2.81 7.83 21.28
CA ALA A 17 -3.62 7.35 20.15
C ALA A 17 -4.88 6.65 20.63
N ALA A 18 -4.82 5.84 21.69
CA ALA A 18 -5.98 5.15 22.27
C ALA A 18 -7.04 6.15 22.78
N GLU A 19 -6.62 7.25 23.38
CA GLU A 19 -7.52 8.33 23.81
C GLU A 19 -8.25 9.00 22.63
N ARG A 20 -7.59 9.13 21.47
CA ARG A 20 -8.15 9.82 20.30
C ARG A 20 -8.99 8.94 19.39
N VAL A 21 -8.59 7.70 19.16
CA VAL A 21 -9.20 6.83 18.16
C VAL A 21 -9.81 5.56 18.73
N GLY A 22 -9.75 5.38 20.05
CA GLY A 22 -10.22 4.20 20.76
C GLY A 22 -9.18 3.08 20.79
N ASP A 23 -9.34 2.17 21.74
CA ASP A 23 -8.39 1.10 22.04
C ASP A 23 -8.17 0.16 20.84
N ILE A 24 -9.24 -0.27 20.18
CA ILE A 24 -9.16 -1.19 19.03
C ILE A 24 -8.34 -0.59 17.90
N ARG A 25 -8.66 0.63 17.47
CA ARG A 25 -7.95 1.30 16.36
C ARG A 25 -6.48 1.59 16.70
N SER A 26 -6.19 1.95 17.95
CA SER A 26 -4.82 2.21 18.38
C SER A 26 -3.94 0.97 18.36
N ARG A 27 -4.53 -0.23 18.47
CA ARG A 27 -3.83 -1.53 18.46
C ARG A 27 -3.69 -2.11 17.06
N MET A 28 -4.42 -1.60 16.07
CA MET A 28 -4.29 -2.05 14.68
C MET A 28 -3.00 -1.56 14.06
N LYS A 29 -1.94 -2.32 14.31
CA LYS A 29 -0.62 -2.05 13.74
C LYS A 29 -0.42 -2.96 12.54
N GLY A 30 -0.83 -2.48 11.36
CA GLY A 30 -0.38 -3.08 10.11
C GLY A 30 1.11 -2.80 9.90
N LEU A 31 1.82 -3.72 9.28
CA LEU A 31 3.19 -3.47 8.82
C LEU A 31 3.16 -2.48 7.66
N THR A 32 2.24 -2.69 6.74
CA THR A 32 2.09 -1.88 5.53
C THR A 32 0.62 -1.54 5.31
N TYR A 33 0.34 -0.30 5.02
CA TYR A 33 -0.97 0.20 4.61
C TYR A 33 -0.91 0.59 3.13
N GLY A 34 -1.85 0.09 2.34
CA GLY A 34 -2.01 0.46 0.95
C GLY A 34 -3.22 1.37 0.76
N ILE A 35 -3.05 2.45 0.02
CA ILE A 35 -4.14 3.31 -0.45
C ILE A 35 -4.10 3.27 -1.97
N TYR A 36 -5.12 2.66 -2.54
CA TYR A 36 -5.25 2.55 -4.00
C TYR A 36 -5.25 3.93 -4.67
N PRO A 37 -4.56 4.14 -5.80
CA PRO A 37 -3.89 3.09 -6.60
C PRO A 37 -2.43 2.84 -6.24
N ASN A 38 -1.68 3.78 -5.65
CA ASN A 38 -0.22 3.76 -5.68
C ASN A 38 0.47 4.32 -4.42
N LEU A 39 -0.28 4.65 -3.39
CA LEU A 39 0.28 5.15 -2.13
C LEU A 39 0.38 4.02 -1.11
N SER A 40 1.51 3.88 -0.46
CA SER A 40 1.69 3.00 0.69
C SER A 40 2.34 3.71 1.88
N PHE A 41 2.05 3.21 3.06
CA PHE A 41 2.64 3.67 4.30
C PHE A 41 3.17 2.47 5.09
N LEU A 42 4.45 2.52 5.44
CA LEU A 42 5.09 1.52 6.30
C LEU A 42 5.22 2.08 7.71
N TRP A 43 4.42 1.52 8.62
CA TRP A 43 4.42 1.96 10.02
C TRP A 43 5.75 1.69 10.72
N SER A 44 6.32 0.51 10.52
CA SER A 44 7.55 0.08 11.19
C SER A 44 8.75 1.00 10.95
N ASN A 45 8.76 1.70 9.82
CA ASN A 45 9.84 2.59 9.41
C ASN A 45 9.39 4.03 9.17
N THR A 46 8.13 4.32 9.53
CA THR A 46 7.54 5.65 9.39
C THR A 46 7.81 6.28 8.02
N SER A 47 7.48 5.54 6.96
CA SER A 47 7.70 6.01 5.59
C SER A 47 6.43 6.02 4.75
N PHE A 48 6.29 7.05 3.92
CA PHE A 48 5.34 7.06 2.80
C PHE A 48 6.06 6.75 1.50
N LYS A 49 5.38 6.00 0.64
CA LYS A 49 5.91 5.59 -0.65
C LYS A 49 4.84 5.73 -1.72
N VAL A 50 5.22 6.28 -2.87
CA VAL A 50 4.34 6.43 -4.03
C VAL A 50 5.01 5.83 -5.25
N SER A 51 4.29 4.95 -5.94
CA SER A 51 4.74 4.31 -7.17
C SER A 51 4.15 5.05 -8.37
N HIS A 52 5.00 5.63 -9.21
CA HIS A 52 4.58 6.34 -10.42
C HIS A 52 4.89 5.49 -11.66
N PRO A 53 3.89 4.96 -12.36
CA PRO A 53 4.11 4.29 -13.64
C PRO A 53 4.76 5.23 -14.65
N ARG A 54 5.80 4.76 -15.33
CA ARG A 54 6.52 5.49 -16.38
C ARG A 54 6.60 4.69 -17.68
N GLY A 55 5.68 3.79 -17.88
CA GLY A 55 5.60 2.87 -18.99
C GLY A 55 5.34 1.44 -18.53
N PRO A 56 5.21 0.49 -19.45
CA PRO A 56 4.82 -0.88 -19.12
C PRO A 56 5.85 -1.63 -18.27
N ASN A 57 7.11 -1.25 -18.33
CA ASN A 57 8.21 -1.92 -17.64
C ASN A 57 9.03 -0.97 -16.74
N LYS A 58 8.48 0.20 -16.40
CA LYS A 58 9.20 1.19 -15.62
C LYS A 58 8.29 1.84 -14.58
N VAL A 59 8.74 1.85 -13.34
CA VAL A 59 8.12 2.55 -12.22
C VAL A 59 9.14 3.50 -11.61
N GLU A 60 8.73 4.73 -11.37
CA GLU A 60 9.45 5.69 -10.54
C GLU A 60 8.90 5.60 -9.11
N TYR A 61 9.77 5.36 -8.16
CA TYR A 61 9.40 5.11 -6.78
C TYR A 61 9.87 6.24 -5.88
N TRP A 62 8.92 6.98 -5.31
CA TRP A 62 9.20 8.07 -4.40
C TRP A 62 8.98 7.61 -2.96
N SER A 63 9.95 7.86 -2.11
CA SER A 63 9.93 7.42 -0.73
C SER A 63 10.33 8.57 0.20
N TRP A 64 9.55 8.78 1.26
CA TRP A 64 9.78 9.82 2.26
C TRP A 64 9.83 9.21 3.66
N ALA A 65 10.87 9.56 4.41
CA ALA A 65 10.87 9.37 5.84
C ALA A 65 9.96 10.42 6.50
N VAL A 66 9.04 9.98 7.32
CA VAL A 66 8.19 10.86 8.12
C VAL A 66 8.50 10.68 9.60
N VAL A 67 8.45 11.78 10.34
CA VAL A 67 8.65 11.78 11.78
C VAL A 67 7.55 12.61 12.43
N PRO A 68 7.04 12.25 13.62
CA PRO A 68 6.07 13.08 14.30
C PRO A 68 6.62 14.48 14.55
N ALA A 69 5.81 15.50 14.26
CA ALA A 69 6.25 16.90 14.35
C ALA A 69 6.61 17.31 15.78
N ASP A 70 5.94 16.76 16.76
CA ASP A 70 6.09 17.00 18.19
C ASP A 70 7.10 16.06 18.88
N ALA A 71 7.68 15.09 18.17
CA ALA A 71 8.66 14.19 18.75
C ALA A 71 9.94 14.92 19.18
N PRO A 72 10.59 14.49 20.27
CA PRO A 72 11.92 14.97 20.67
C PRO A 72 12.94 14.81 19.52
N ASN A 73 13.93 15.71 19.46
CA ASN A 73 14.95 15.67 18.39
C ASN A 73 15.78 14.37 18.39
N ALA A 74 16.02 13.79 19.55
CA ALA A 74 16.71 12.50 19.68
C ALA A 74 15.90 11.40 18.96
N ILE A 75 14.59 11.32 19.22
CA ILE A 75 13.68 10.38 18.57
C ILE A 75 13.62 10.61 17.06
N LYS A 76 13.47 11.86 16.61
CA LYS A 76 13.49 12.20 15.17
C LYS A 76 14.77 11.73 14.50
N LYS A 77 15.90 11.87 15.15
CA LYS A 77 17.19 11.40 14.64
C LYS A 77 17.21 9.88 14.50
N ILE A 78 16.78 9.15 15.53
CA ILE A 78 16.72 7.69 15.51
C ILE A 78 15.82 7.19 14.37
N LEU A 79 14.61 7.75 14.24
CA LEU A 79 13.67 7.36 13.19
C LEU A 79 14.24 7.59 11.79
N ARG A 80 14.88 8.75 11.54
CA ARG A 80 15.52 9.05 10.25
C ARG A 80 16.70 8.11 9.97
N THR A 81 17.51 7.83 10.98
CA THR A 81 18.64 6.90 10.82
C THR A 81 18.17 5.50 10.51
N ASN A 82 17.13 5.00 11.20
CA ASN A 82 16.53 3.71 10.91
C ASN A 82 15.98 3.67 9.48
N TYR A 83 15.20 4.68 9.07
CA TYR A 83 14.71 4.75 7.70
C TYR A 83 15.86 4.67 6.69
N SER A 84 16.91 5.49 6.85
CA SER A 84 18.03 5.52 5.91
C SER A 84 18.77 4.19 5.83
N SER A 85 18.90 3.49 6.96
CA SER A 85 19.59 2.20 7.03
C SER A 85 18.82 1.06 6.39
N PHE A 86 17.49 1.11 6.38
CA PHE A 86 16.65 0.03 5.85
C PHE A 86 16.05 0.36 4.48
N PHE A 87 15.56 1.57 4.28
CA PHE A 87 14.77 2.00 3.12
C PHE A 87 15.32 3.23 2.39
N GLY A 88 16.50 3.71 2.77
CA GLY A 88 17.22 4.72 2.00
C GLY A 88 17.85 4.12 0.73
N PRO A 89 18.40 4.95 -0.18
CA PRO A 89 19.00 4.48 -1.44
C PRO A 89 20.12 3.46 -1.28
N GLY A 90 20.80 3.44 -0.14
CA GLY A 90 21.81 2.44 0.26
C GLY A 90 21.32 1.52 1.37
N GLY A 91 20.01 1.45 1.60
CA GLY A 91 19.41 0.63 2.65
C GLY A 91 19.40 -0.86 2.31
N ILE A 92 19.42 -1.68 3.35
CA ILE A 92 19.57 -3.14 3.20
C ILE A 92 18.30 -3.86 2.74
N LEU A 93 17.11 -3.25 2.81
CA LEU A 93 15.84 -3.89 2.45
C LEU A 93 15.30 -3.41 1.10
N GLU A 94 15.33 -2.11 0.81
CA GLU A 94 14.71 -1.57 -0.41
C GLU A 94 15.35 -2.08 -1.70
N GLN A 95 16.65 -2.38 -1.67
CA GLN A 95 17.34 -2.91 -2.84
C GLN A 95 16.96 -4.35 -3.13
N GLU A 96 16.81 -5.17 -2.09
CA GLU A 96 16.33 -6.56 -2.22
C GLU A 96 14.90 -6.60 -2.74
N ASP A 97 14.02 -5.75 -2.21
CA ASP A 97 12.63 -5.62 -2.67
C ASP A 97 12.58 -5.22 -4.15
N SER A 98 13.39 -4.25 -4.55
CA SER A 98 13.44 -3.75 -5.94
C SER A 98 13.91 -4.82 -6.90
N GLU A 99 14.90 -5.63 -6.53
CA GLU A 99 15.36 -6.77 -7.31
C GLU A 99 14.27 -7.84 -7.41
N ALA A 100 13.58 -8.16 -6.32
CA ALA A 100 12.48 -9.12 -6.31
C ALA A 100 11.34 -8.68 -7.24
N TRP A 101 10.96 -7.40 -7.24
CA TRP A 101 9.93 -6.88 -8.15
C TRP A 101 10.34 -6.98 -9.61
N MET A 102 11.61 -6.68 -9.91
CA MET A 102 12.14 -6.81 -11.27
C MET A 102 12.12 -8.27 -11.72
N GLN A 103 12.54 -9.20 -10.89
CA GLN A 103 12.52 -10.64 -11.20
C GLN A 103 11.08 -11.16 -11.36
N GLN A 104 10.14 -10.71 -10.55
CA GLN A 104 8.71 -11.03 -10.72
C GLN A 104 8.16 -10.52 -12.05
N TYR A 105 8.50 -9.30 -12.44
CA TYR A 105 8.11 -8.75 -13.73
C TYR A 105 8.69 -9.59 -14.89
N LEU A 106 9.97 -9.93 -14.84
CA LEU A 106 10.60 -10.78 -15.86
C LEU A 106 9.95 -12.17 -15.92
N GLY A 107 9.66 -12.75 -14.75
CA GLY A 107 9.01 -14.06 -14.66
C GLY A 107 7.56 -14.05 -15.15
N SER A 108 6.85 -12.92 -15.05
CA SER A 108 5.48 -12.80 -15.56
C SER A 108 5.39 -12.60 -17.08
N ASN A 109 6.51 -12.32 -17.76
CA ASN A 109 6.55 -12.14 -19.22
C ASN A 109 6.97 -13.41 -19.99
N ILE A 110 6.88 -14.58 -19.37
CA ILE A 110 7.13 -15.87 -20.04
C ILE A 110 5.81 -16.51 -20.47
N ASP A 111 5.77 -17.13 -21.63
CA ASP A 111 4.57 -17.76 -22.21
C ASP A 111 3.87 -18.73 -21.24
N PHE A 112 4.65 -19.43 -20.43
CA PHE A 112 4.13 -20.37 -19.43
C PHE A 112 3.29 -19.67 -18.34
N ALA A 113 3.54 -18.39 -18.05
CA ALA A 113 2.83 -17.65 -16.99
C ALA A 113 1.43 -17.24 -17.44
N ASP A 114 1.20 -17.02 -18.74
CA ASP A 114 -0.08 -16.54 -19.28
C ASP A 114 -1.25 -17.50 -19.03
N ASP A 115 -0.96 -18.80 -19.02
CA ASP A 115 -1.95 -19.85 -18.82
C ASP A 115 -2.18 -20.22 -17.33
N LYS A 116 -1.51 -19.57 -16.40
CA LYS A 116 -1.58 -19.90 -14.97
C LYS A 116 -2.41 -18.90 -14.19
N PRO A 117 -3.56 -19.31 -13.64
CA PRO A 117 -4.31 -18.42 -12.77
C PRO A 117 -3.57 -18.19 -11.45
N TYR A 118 -3.51 -16.95 -11.02
CA TYR A 118 -3.11 -16.62 -9.65
C TYR A 118 -4.23 -16.98 -8.69
N PHE A 119 -3.87 -17.61 -7.58
CA PHE A 119 -4.84 -18.04 -6.57
C PHE A 119 -4.63 -17.28 -5.27
N TYR A 120 -5.62 -16.48 -4.89
CA TYR A 120 -5.63 -15.67 -3.66
C TYR A 120 -6.75 -16.14 -2.73
N GLY A 121 -6.76 -17.44 -2.41
CA GLY A 121 -7.83 -18.09 -1.66
C GLY A 121 -7.62 -18.19 -0.16
N LEU A 122 -6.44 -17.86 0.36
CA LEU A 122 -6.18 -17.98 1.79
C LEU A 122 -7.10 -17.06 2.59
N GLY A 123 -7.87 -17.64 3.53
CA GLY A 123 -8.84 -16.92 4.35
C GLY A 123 -10.07 -16.41 3.59
N LEU A 124 -10.40 -16.98 2.43
CA LEU A 124 -11.59 -16.61 1.67
C LEU A 124 -12.86 -16.97 2.46
N GLY A 125 -13.74 -15.99 2.64
CA GLY A 125 -14.99 -16.15 3.40
C GLY A 125 -14.84 -15.91 4.91
N GLU A 126 -13.65 -15.60 5.39
CA GLU A 126 -13.40 -15.23 6.80
C GLU A 126 -13.53 -13.73 7.06
N GLU A 127 -13.76 -12.95 6.02
CA GLU A 127 -13.97 -11.51 6.10
C GLU A 127 -15.29 -11.18 6.79
N LYS A 128 -15.23 -10.32 7.80
CA LYS A 128 -16.39 -9.91 8.59
C LYS A 128 -16.42 -8.40 8.77
N PRO A 129 -17.61 -7.78 8.73
CA PRO A 129 -17.76 -6.39 9.13
C PRO A 129 -17.48 -6.24 10.62
N HIS A 130 -16.96 -5.10 11.04
CA HIS A 130 -16.74 -4.76 12.44
C HIS A 130 -17.41 -3.43 12.77
N ALA A 131 -18.06 -3.34 13.93
CA ALA A 131 -18.84 -2.15 14.31
C ALA A 131 -17.99 -0.85 14.35
N ASP A 132 -16.73 -0.97 14.79
CA ASP A 132 -15.83 0.18 14.93
C ASP A 132 -14.99 0.49 13.68
N PHE A 133 -15.19 -0.27 12.59
CA PHE A 133 -14.42 -0.13 11.35
C PHE A 133 -15.32 0.01 10.13
N PRO A 134 -15.07 1.03 9.30
CA PRO A 134 -15.70 1.10 7.98
C PRO A 134 -14.99 0.10 7.06
N GLY A 135 -15.57 -1.07 6.86
CA GLY A 135 -15.02 -2.09 5.96
C GLY A 135 -15.00 -3.48 6.59
N MET A 136 -14.23 -4.36 5.99
CA MET A 136 -14.13 -5.76 6.39
C MET A 136 -12.82 -6.01 7.12
N LEU A 137 -12.86 -6.81 8.16
CA LEU A 137 -11.69 -7.36 8.85
C LEU A 137 -11.59 -8.85 8.55
N SER A 138 -10.37 -9.36 8.52
CA SER A 138 -10.09 -10.77 8.35
C SER A 138 -9.02 -11.23 9.34
N VAL A 139 -8.77 -12.53 9.42
CA VAL A 139 -7.72 -13.11 10.27
C VAL A 139 -6.33 -12.66 9.79
N THR A 140 -5.34 -12.76 10.65
CA THR A 140 -3.99 -12.22 10.39
C THR A 140 -3.30 -12.86 9.18
N ALA A 141 -3.40 -14.18 9.03
CA ALA A 141 -2.79 -14.88 7.91
C ALA A 141 -3.85 -15.10 6.80
N ASN A 142 -3.95 -14.15 5.87
CA ASN A 142 -4.92 -14.20 4.77
C ASN A 142 -4.46 -13.37 3.57
N GLU A 143 -5.16 -13.51 2.44
CA GLU A 143 -4.93 -12.76 1.20
C GLU A 143 -6.06 -11.76 0.89
N TYR A 144 -6.85 -11.38 1.86
CA TYR A 144 -7.95 -10.43 1.68
C TYR A 144 -7.48 -9.11 1.07
N TYR A 145 -6.34 -8.59 1.50
CA TYR A 145 -5.78 -7.35 0.96
C TYR A 145 -5.49 -7.44 -0.55
N ALA A 146 -5.00 -8.59 -1.03
CA ALA A 146 -4.76 -8.81 -2.46
C ALA A 146 -6.09 -8.88 -3.22
N ARG A 147 -7.07 -9.63 -2.72
CA ARG A 147 -8.41 -9.71 -3.32
C ARG A 147 -9.07 -8.34 -3.37
N ALA A 148 -8.99 -7.55 -2.32
CA ALA A 148 -9.53 -6.20 -2.25
C ALA A 148 -8.86 -5.26 -3.26
N PHE A 149 -7.53 -5.34 -3.40
CA PHE A 149 -6.76 -4.56 -4.36
C PHE A 149 -7.19 -4.91 -5.81
N PHE A 150 -7.20 -6.17 -6.19
CA PHE A 150 -7.57 -6.60 -7.54
C PHE A 150 -9.03 -6.31 -7.86
N SER A 151 -9.93 -6.46 -6.89
CA SER A 151 -11.33 -6.08 -7.05
C SER A 151 -11.47 -4.58 -7.35
N ARG A 152 -10.75 -3.74 -6.63
CA ARG A 152 -10.75 -2.29 -6.87
C ARG A 152 -10.12 -1.91 -8.21
N TRP A 153 -9.04 -2.58 -8.58
CA TRP A 153 -8.37 -2.38 -9.87
C TRP A 153 -9.31 -2.72 -11.03
N ARG A 154 -9.97 -3.87 -10.97
CA ARG A 154 -10.98 -4.29 -11.95
C ARG A 154 -12.10 -3.25 -12.09
N SER A 155 -12.69 -2.81 -10.98
CA SER A 155 -13.74 -1.78 -10.99
C SER A 155 -13.28 -0.47 -11.62
N ALA A 156 -12.01 -0.08 -11.42
CA ALA A 156 -11.46 1.13 -12.03
C ALA A 156 -11.33 0.97 -13.56
N LEU A 157 -10.93 -0.20 -14.06
CA LEU A 157 -10.85 -0.47 -15.49
C LEU A 157 -12.24 -0.51 -16.15
N GLU A 158 -13.22 -1.12 -15.51
CA GLU A 158 -14.61 -1.16 -15.99
C GLU A 158 -15.17 0.26 -16.14
N THR A 159 -14.96 1.13 -15.15
CA THR A 159 -15.40 2.54 -15.20
C THR A 159 -14.72 3.33 -16.33
N VAL A 160 -13.46 3.06 -16.63
CA VAL A 160 -12.74 3.72 -17.76
C VAL A 160 -13.31 3.26 -19.09
N ASN A 161 -13.58 1.96 -19.26
CA ASN A 161 -14.16 1.43 -20.49
C ASN A 161 -15.55 2.02 -20.75
N ASP A 162 -16.43 2.06 -19.75
CA ASP A 162 -17.76 2.70 -19.86
C ASP A 162 -17.65 4.16 -20.30
N SER A 163 -16.68 4.90 -19.76
CA SER A 163 -16.44 6.30 -20.12
C SER A 163 -15.94 6.45 -21.58
N CYS A 164 -15.10 5.52 -22.04
CA CYS A 164 -14.61 5.51 -23.42
C CYS A 164 -15.75 5.19 -24.41
N ASP A 165 -16.62 4.27 -24.11
CA ASP A 165 -17.77 3.90 -24.94
C ASP A 165 -18.79 5.05 -25.05
N LEU A 166 -19.02 5.80 -23.95
CA LEU A 166 -19.85 7.00 -23.98
C LEU A 166 -19.28 8.09 -24.89
N ILE A 167 -17.96 8.29 -24.86
CA ILE A 167 -17.28 9.27 -25.74
C ILE A 167 -17.32 8.81 -27.21
N ALA A 168 -17.13 7.53 -27.46
CA ALA A 168 -17.21 6.97 -28.81
C ALA A 168 -18.62 7.09 -29.40
N SER A 169 -19.66 6.79 -28.61
CA SER A 169 -21.07 6.91 -29.03
C SER A 169 -21.48 8.38 -29.26
N SER A 170 -20.99 9.32 -28.47
CA SER A 170 -21.27 10.74 -28.66
C SER A 170 -20.65 11.35 -29.92
N LYS A 171 -19.59 10.76 -30.46
CA LYS A 171 -18.96 11.19 -31.72
C LYS A 171 -19.67 10.67 -32.98
N GLN A 172 -20.50 9.65 -32.85
CA GLN A 172 -21.27 9.12 -33.98
C GLN A 172 -22.54 9.91 -34.31
N VAL A 173 -23.01 10.78 -33.42
CA VAL A 173 -24.28 11.55 -33.59
C VAL A 173 -24.11 12.84 -34.40
N SER A 174 -22.92 13.24 -34.81
CA SER A 174 -22.68 14.59 -35.37
C SER A 174 -22.32 14.67 -36.84
N VAL A 175 -22.47 13.63 -37.63
CA VAL A 175 -22.09 13.65 -39.08
C VAL A 175 -23.30 13.63 -40.03
N ASP A 176 -24.48 13.21 -39.59
CA ASP A 176 -25.66 13.09 -40.44
C ASP A 176 -26.73 14.20 -40.28
N ASP A 177 -26.47 15.20 -39.41
CA ASP A 177 -27.37 16.34 -39.18
C ASP A 177 -26.83 17.69 -39.71
N LEU A 178 -25.90 17.66 -40.68
CA LEU A 178 -25.45 18.81 -41.47
C LEU A 178 -25.64 18.53 -42.95
#